data_249a3b565c3fde498cde18d8da55c87e
#
_entry.id   249a3b565c3fde498cde18d8da55c87e
#
_cell.length_a   1.000
_cell.length_b   1.000
_cell.length_c   1.000
_cell.angle_alpha   90.00
_cell.angle_beta   90.00
_cell.angle_gamma   90.00
#
_symmetry.space_group_name_H-M   'P 1'
#
loop_
_entity.id
_entity.type
_entity.pdbx_description
1 polymer ?
#
loop_
_entity_poly.entity_id
_entity_poly.type
_entity_poly.pdbx_seq_one_letter_code
_entity_poly.pdbx_strand_id
1 'polypeptide(L)'
;MSTEKKTSNLTQEMKNSDFHKFFVEEIQDIYWAENHLVKALPKMQKAATSKELVKAIEKHLEETKKHVQTLEQVFELLDEKATAKKCEAMAGILKEGDSIVEDTDKDTMTRDAGIILAAQKVEHYEIATYGTLRVFAQHMGHNEIYDLLSKTLENEKATDVALTKLAENFVNEEAAAE
;
A
#
# COMPACT_ATOMS: atom_id res chain seq x y z
N MET A 1 13.81 -30.01 -13.01
CA MET A 1 12.38 -29.64 -13.20
C MET A 1 12.38 -28.36 -14.00
N SER A 2 11.92 -28.45 -15.25
CA SER A 2 11.87 -27.31 -16.17
C SER A 2 10.73 -26.38 -15.71
N THR A 3 11.05 -25.16 -15.29
CA THR A 3 10.08 -24.10 -15.08
C THR A 3 9.56 -23.68 -16.45
N GLU A 4 8.37 -24.14 -16.83
CA GLU A 4 7.65 -23.57 -17.95
C GLU A 4 7.47 -22.08 -17.70
N LYS A 5 8.11 -21.23 -18.51
CA LYS A 5 7.78 -19.81 -18.55
C LYS A 5 6.31 -19.70 -18.98
N LYS A 6 5.45 -19.27 -18.06
CA LYS A 6 4.10 -18.82 -18.42
C LYS A 6 4.27 -17.69 -19.44
N THR A 7 3.98 -17.99 -20.70
CA THR A 7 3.97 -16.99 -21.78
C THR A 7 2.79 -16.06 -21.55
N SER A 8 3.05 -14.77 -21.39
CA SER A 8 1.98 -13.76 -21.34
C SER A 8 1.20 -13.82 -22.67
N ASN A 9 -0.14 -13.85 -22.59
CA ASN A 9 -1.01 -13.79 -23.77
C ASN A 9 -1.08 -12.38 -24.39
N LEU A 10 -0.14 -11.50 -24.04
CA LEU A 10 -0.05 -10.11 -24.50
C LEU A 10 0.39 -10.06 -25.96
N THR A 11 -0.49 -9.54 -26.81
CA THR A 11 -0.14 -9.22 -28.19
C THR A 11 0.65 -7.90 -28.25
N GLN A 12 1.46 -7.72 -29.30
CA GLN A 12 2.19 -6.46 -29.51
C GLN A 12 1.23 -5.26 -29.65
N GLU A 13 0.04 -5.46 -30.20
CA GLU A 13 -0.99 -4.44 -30.33
C GLU A 13 -1.52 -3.99 -28.94
N MET A 14 -1.75 -4.95 -28.04
CA MET A 14 -2.16 -4.64 -26.66
C MET A 14 -1.08 -3.83 -25.94
N LYS A 15 0.18 -4.24 -26.03
CA LYS A 15 1.32 -3.52 -25.42
C LYS A 15 1.47 -2.09 -25.94
N ASN A 16 1.09 -1.84 -27.18
CA ASN A 16 1.19 -0.53 -27.84
C ASN A 16 0.00 0.40 -27.52
N SER A 17 -1.09 -0.12 -26.94
CA SER A 17 -2.26 0.70 -26.62
C SER A 17 -1.93 1.72 -25.52
N ASP A 18 -2.52 2.91 -25.60
CA ASP A 18 -2.30 3.97 -24.61
C ASP A 18 -2.85 3.56 -23.24
N PHE A 19 -3.94 2.78 -23.20
CA PHE A 19 -4.49 2.28 -21.94
C PHE A 19 -3.56 1.29 -21.24
N HIS A 20 -2.90 0.39 -22.01
CA HIS A 20 -1.91 -0.52 -21.42
C HIS A 20 -0.68 0.24 -20.90
N LYS A 21 -0.17 1.20 -21.64
CA LYS A 21 0.96 2.04 -21.19
C LYS A 21 0.62 2.79 -19.91
N PHE A 22 -0.56 3.40 -19.86
CA PHE A 22 -1.05 4.08 -18.67
C PHE A 22 -1.16 3.11 -17.49
N PHE A 23 -1.72 1.92 -17.69
CA PHE A 23 -1.79 0.90 -16.66
C PHE A 23 -0.41 0.51 -16.12
N VAL A 24 0.57 0.29 -16.99
CA VAL A 24 1.95 -0.02 -16.59
C VAL A 24 2.56 1.14 -15.78
N GLU A 25 2.33 2.39 -16.19
CA GLU A 25 2.80 3.56 -15.44
C GLU A 25 2.19 3.64 -14.04
N GLU A 26 0.91 3.33 -13.89
CA GLU A 26 0.24 3.31 -12.58
C GLU A 26 0.69 2.12 -11.71
N ILE A 27 1.04 0.97 -12.29
CA ILE A 27 1.71 -0.12 -11.56
C ILE A 27 3.11 0.31 -11.08
N GLN A 28 3.85 1.09 -11.86
CA GLN A 28 5.15 1.64 -11.45
C GLN A 28 5.01 2.66 -10.32
N ASP A 29 3.93 3.46 -10.33
CA ASP A 29 3.61 4.45 -9.30
C ASP A 29 3.31 3.77 -7.96
N ILE A 30 2.39 2.78 -7.93
CA ILE A 30 2.08 2.06 -6.70
C ILE A 30 3.27 1.20 -6.22
N TYR A 31 4.08 0.66 -7.12
CA TYR A 31 5.31 -0.06 -6.75
C TYR A 31 6.32 0.86 -6.02
N TRP A 32 6.42 2.12 -6.45
CA TRP A 32 7.20 3.13 -5.73
C TRP A 32 6.63 3.38 -4.34
N ALA A 33 5.31 3.54 -4.23
CA ALA A 33 4.61 3.79 -2.98
C ALA A 33 4.87 2.67 -1.95
N GLU A 34 4.64 1.42 -2.31
CA GLU A 34 4.87 0.25 -1.46
C GLU A 34 6.33 0.15 -0.98
N ASN A 35 7.30 0.34 -1.88
CA ASN A 35 8.71 0.33 -1.52
C ASN A 35 9.10 1.45 -0.54
N HIS A 36 8.40 2.59 -0.55
CA HIS A 36 8.63 3.68 0.38
C HIS A 36 7.92 3.45 1.71
N LEU A 37 6.75 2.82 1.70
CA LEU A 37 6.06 2.36 2.91
C LEU A 37 6.89 1.34 3.69
N VAL A 38 7.50 0.36 3.03
CA VAL A 38 8.43 -0.58 3.69
C VAL A 38 9.53 0.14 4.48
N LYS A 39 9.95 1.34 4.02
CA LYS A 39 10.97 2.16 4.71
C LYS A 39 10.38 3.07 5.78
N ALA A 40 9.15 3.54 5.61
CA ALA A 40 8.49 4.48 6.50
C ALA A 40 7.86 3.77 7.73
N LEU A 41 7.23 2.62 7.54
CA LEU A 41 6.53 1.89 8.60
C LEU A 41 7.40 1.58 9.83
N PRO A 42 8.71 1.20 9.72
CA PRO A 42 9.56 1.03 10.90
C PRO A 42 9.78 2.30 11.72
N LYS A 43 9.72 3.48 11.11
CA LYS A 43 9.80 4.76 11.84
C LYS A 43 8.53 5.02 12.62
N MET A 44 7.36 4.81 12.00
CA MET A 44 6.06 4.94 12.63
C MET A 44 5.91 3.94 13.79
N GLN A 45 6.33 2.68 13.60
CA GLN A 45 6.35 1.66 14.64
C GLN A 45 7.15 2.11 15.89
N LYS A 46 8.32 2.73 15.67
CA LYS A 46 9.17 3.24 16.78
C LYS A 46 8.58 4.48 17.45
N ALA A 47 7.75 5.25 16.75
CA ALA A 47 7.12 6.45 17.27
C ALA A 47 5.82 6.17 18.02
N ALA A 48 5.18 5.03 17.75
CA ALA A 48 3.95 4.60 18.41
C ALA A 48 4.16 4.26 19.88
N THR A 49 3.18 4.58 20.71
CA THR A 49 3.19 4.43 22.16
C THR A 49 2.50 3.15 22.60
N SER A 50 1.29 2.88 22.11
CA SER A 50 0.52 1.69 22.47
C SER A 50 1.08 0.43 21.84
N LYS A 51 1.10 -0.65 22.61
CA LYS A 51 1.58 -1.96 22.12
C LYS A 51 0.70 -2.52 21.01
N GLU A 52 -0.56 -2.16 21.03
CA GLU A 52 -1.56 -2.56 20.05
C GLU A 52 -1.26 -1.91 18.68
N LEU A 53 -0.97 -0.60 18.66
CA LEU A 53 -0.60 0.11 17.44
C LEU A 53 0.76 -0.38 16.90
N VAL A 54 1.76 -0.57 17.79
CA VAL A 54 3.06 -1.14 17.42
C VAL A 54 2.89 -2.48 16.68
N LYS A 55 2.06 -3.39 17.21
CA LYS A 55 1.78 -4.68 16.57
C LYS A 55 1.01 -4.55 15.26
N ALA A 56 0.06 -3.61 15.19
CA ALA A 56 -0.68 -3.37 13.96
C ALA A 56 0.24 -2.89 12.84
N ILE A 57 1.15 -1.95 13.13
CA ILE A 57 2.14 -1.44 12.17
C ILE A 57 3.15 -2.55 11.79
N GLU A 58 3.59 -3.37 12.74
CA GLU A 58 4.49 -4.50 12.46
C GLU A 58 3.84 -5.50 11.48
N LYS A 59 2.57 -5.85 11.72
CA LYS A 59 1.81 -6.72 10.83
C LYS A 59 1.68 -6.10 9.44
N HIS A 60 1.31 -4.82 9.37
CA HIS A 60 1.18 -4.09 8.11
C HIS A 60 2.51 -4.05 7.34
N LEU A 61 3.65 -3.84 7.99
CA LEU A 61 4.96 -3.91 7.36
C LEU A 61 5.22 -5.26 6.66
N GLU A 62 4.85 -6.37 7.30
CA GLU A 62 5.02 -7.70 6.69
C GLU A 62 4.04 -7.94 5.52
N GLU A 63 2.87 -7.32 5.56
CA GLU A 63 1.89 -7.34 4.47
C GLU A 63 2.39 -6.49 3.29
N THR A 64 2.85 -5.26 3.52
CA THR A 64 3.45 -4.36 2.53
C THR A 64 4.63 -5.01 1.78
N LYS A 65 5.49 -5.74 2.49
CA LYS A 65 6.57 -6.52 1.84
C LYS A 65 6.03 -7.56 0.85
N LYS A 66 4.89 -8.18 1.16
CA LYS A 66 4.24 -9.14 0.24
C LYS A 66 3.57 -8.42 -0.94
N HIS A 67 3.05 -7.20 -0.72
CA HIS A 67 2.50 -6.38 -1.80
C HIS A 67 3.59 -6.01 -2.82
N VAL A 68 4.79 -5.63 -2.35
CA VAL A 68 5.96 -5.43 -3.23
C VAL A 68 6.23 -6.67 -4.08
N GLN A 69 6.28 -7.86 -3.47
CA GLN A 69 6.50 -9.12 -4.19
C GLN A 69 5.36 -9.43 -5.17
N THR A 70 4.12 -9.13 -4.80
CA THR A 70 2.96 -9.28 -5.69
C THR A 70 3.07 -8.37 -6.91
N LEU A 71 3.50 -7.11 -6.73
CA LEU A 71 3.72 -6.19 -7.84
C LEU A 71 4.88 -6.64 -8.75
N GLU A 72 5.94 -7.23 -8.20
CA GLU A 72 7.01 -7.85 -8.98
C GLU A 72 6.48 -8.98 -9.86
N GLN A 73 5.57 -9.83 -9.35
CA GLN A 73 4.88 -10.85 -10.15
C GLN A 73 3.98 -10.22 -11.24
N VAL A 74 3.32 -9.10 -10.93
CA VAL A 74 2.52 -8.36 -11.92
C VAL A 74 3.41 -7.87 -13.08
N PHE A 75 4.59 -7.31 -12.79
CA PHE A 75 5.55 -6.92 -13.83
C PHE A 75 6.00 -8.11 -14.69
N GLU A 76 6.27 -9.27 -14.07
CA GLU A 76 6.62 -10.50 -14.81
C GLU A 76 5.49 -10.92 -15.75
N LEU A 77 4.23 -10.89 -15.30
CA LEU A 77 3.05 -11.21 -16.11
C LEU A 77 2.82 -10.21 -17.25
N LEU A 78 3.21 -8.97 -17.07
CA LEU A 78 3.17 -7.93 -18.10
C LEU A 78 4.35 -8.01 -19.08
N ASP A 79 5.34 -8.88 -18.83
CA ASP A 79 6.61 -8.94 -19.55
C ASP A 79 7.32 -7.57 -19.52
N GLU A 80 7.26 -6.91 -18.34
CA GLU A 80 7.85 -5.62 -18.05
C GLU A 80 8.91 -5.75 -16.96
N LYS A 81 9.86 -4.81 -16.95
CA LYS A 81 10.83 -4.71 -15.87
C LYS A 81 10.20 -4.01 -14.66
N ALA A 82 10.36 -4.58 -13.46
CA ALA A 82 9.98 -3.93 -12.21
C ALA A 82 10.78 -2.63 -12.03
N THR A 83 10.15 -1.52 -12.36
CA THR A 83 10.73 -0.18 -12.32
C THR A 83 9.78 0.74 -11.56
N ALA A 84 10.29 1.49 -10.59
CA ALA A 84 9.49 2.42 -9.81
C ALA A 84 9.43 3.80 -10.50
N LYS A 85 8.22 4.39 -10.54
CA LYS A 85 7.97 5.78 -10.91
C LYS A 85 7.54 6.52 -9.65
N LYS A 86 8.16 7.68 -9.34
CA LYS A 86 7.84 8.41 -8.12
C LYS A 86 6.35 8.75 -8.02
N CYS A 87 5.73 8.32 -6.94
CA CYS A 87 4.37 8.67 -6.57
C CYS A 87 4.34 9.97 -5.77
N GLU A 88 3.85 11.06 -6.35
CA GLU A 88 3.76 12.36 -5.67
C GLU A 88 2.70 12.35 -4.55
N ALA A 89 1.62 11.59 -4.71
CA ALA A 89 0.57 11.45 -3.69
C ALA A 89 1.15 10.76 -2.44
N MET A 90 1.75 9.59 -2.59
CA MET A 90 2.33 8.86 -1.45
C MET A 90 3.50 9.64 -0.82
N ALA A 91 4.32 10.31 -1.61
CA ALA A 91 5.39 11.17 -1.09
C ALA A 91 4.84 12.28 -0.18
N GLY A 92 3.69 12.87 -0.55
CA GLY A 92 2.97 13.86 0.28
C GLY A 92 2.42 13.26 1.57
N ILE A 93 1.78 12.10 1.48
CA ILE A 93 1.19 11.38 2.65
C ILE A 93 2.29 11.01 3.64
N LEU A 94 3.41 10.45 3.17
CA LEU A 94 4.54 10.08 4.03
C LEU A 94 5.16 11.29 4.72
N LYS A 95 5.31 12.42 4.01
CA LYS A 95 5.80 13.67 4.60
C LYS A 95 4.85 14.20 5.68
N GLU A 96 3.54 14.11 5.47
CA GLU A 96 2.55 14.49 6.47
C GLU A 96 2.63 13.58 7.71
N GLY A 97 2.84 12.28 7.52
CA GLY A 97 3.08 11.34 8.62
C GLY A 97 4.33 11.70 9.43
N ASP A 98 5.44 12.04 8.77
CA ASP A 98 6.66 12.51 9.46
C ASP A 98 6.37 13.79 10.28
N SER A 99 5.64 14.76 9.72
CA SER A 99 5.25 16.00 10.43
C SER A 99 4.39 15.70 11.68
N ILE A 100 3.45 14.77 11.61
CA ILE A 100 2.64 14.36 12.77
C ILE A 100 3.52 13.86 13.92
N VAL A 101 4.54 13.07 13.62
CA VAL A 101 5.49 12.57 14.64
C VAL A 101 6.35 13.70 15.21
N GLU A 102 6.73 14.69 14.39
CA GLU A 102 7.50 15.86 14.83
C GLU A 102 6.69 16.81 15.72
N ASP A 103 5.41 17.01 15.38
CA ASP A 103 4.52 17.99 16.00
C ASP A 103 3.79 17.47 17.26
N THR A 104 3.91 16.19 17.60
CA THR A 104 3.27 15.57 18.76
C THR A 104 4.29 15.13 19.82
N ASP A 105 3.89 15.15 21.09
CA ASP A 105 4.74 14.72 22.20
C ASP A 105 4.96 13.21 22.22
N LYS A 106 6.17 12.79 22.60
CA LYS A 106 6.49 11.35 22.75
C LYS A 106 5.68 10.73 23.90
N ASP A 107 5.43 9.45 23.74
CA ASP A 107 4.76 8.62 24.74
C ASP A 107 3.34 9.13 25.08
N THR A 108 2.62 9.68 24.06
CA THR A 108 1.24 10.14 24.19
C THR A 108 0.30 9.38 23.26
N MET A 109 -0.97 9.26 23.65
CA MET A 109 -2.03 8.70 22.80
C MET A 109 -2.45 9.69 21.71
N THR A 110 -2.26 10.98 21.93
CA THR A 110 -2.40 12.01 20.89
C THR A 110 -1.49 11.72 19.70
N ARG A 111 -0.24 11.29 19.93
CA ARG A 111 0.67 10.83 18.87
C ARG A 111 0.13 9.58 18.18
N ASP A 112 -0.35 8.59 18.94
CA ASP A 112 -0.91 7.35 18.38
C ASP A 112 -2.14 7.63 17.51
N ALA A 113 -3.03 8.52 17.94
CA ALA A 113 -4.16 8.97 17.13
C ALA A 113 -3.71 9.64 15.82
N GLY A 114 -2.67 10.47 15.88
CA GLY A 114 -2.06 11.07 14.70
C GLY A 114 -1.44 10.04 13.75
N ILE A 115 -0.73 9.03 14.28
CA ILE A 115 -0.16 7.94 13.49
C ILE A 115 -1.26 7.12 12.81
N ILE A 116 -2.36 6.81 13.51
CA ILE A 116 -3.52 6.12 12.91
C ILE A 116 -4.11 6.95 11.78
N LEU A 117 -4.29 8.26 11.97
CA LEU A 117 -4.77 9.17 10.92
C LEU A 117 -3.88 9.11 9.68
N ALA A 118 -2.55 9.18 9.85
CA ALA A 118 -1.61 9.09 8.73
C ALA A 118 -1.66 7.73 8.05
N ALA A 119 -1.72 6.63 8.81
CA ALA A 119 -1.84 5.28 8.28
C ALA A 119 -3.13 5.11 7.47
N GLN A 120 -4.29 5.55 7.97
CA GLN A 120 -5.54 5.46 7.23
C GLN A 120 -5.53 6.26 5.92
N LYS A 121 -4.81 7.37 5.82
CA LYS A 121 -4.62 8.07 4.54
C LYS A 121 -3.84 7.21 3.54
N VAL A 122 -2.84 6.46 4.01
CA VAL A 122 -2.12 5.47 3.20
C VAL A 122 -3.08 4.40 2.70
N GLU A 123 -3.83 3.74 3.60
CA GLU A 123 -4.78 2.69 3.24
C GLU A 123 -5.81 3.18 2.20
N HIS A 124 -6.37 4.38 2.38
CA HIS A 124 -7.35 4.93 1.44
C HIS A 124 -6.76 5.23 0.07
N TYR A 125 -5.50 5.69 0.00
CA TYR A 125 -4.78 5.83 -1.26
C TYR A 125 -4.63 4.45 -1.94
N GLU A 126 -4.18 3.43 -1.21
CA GLU A 126 -3.94 2.08 -1.73
C GLU A 126 -5.26 1.39 -2.12
N ILE A 127 -6.32 1.50 -1.32
CA ILE A 127 -7.66 1.00 -1.65
C ILE A 127 -8.18 1.60 -2.96
N ALA A 128 -8.04 2.91 -3.15
CA ALA A 128 -8.45 3.57 -4.38
C ALA A 128 -7.62 3.09 -5.59
N THR A 129 -6.31 3.00 -5.43
CA THR A 129 -5.37 2.61 -6.48
C THR A 129 -5.56 1.15 -6.87
N TYR A 130 -5.48 0.20 -5.94
CA TYR A 130 -5.68 -1.23 -6.22
C TYR A 130 -7.09 -1.53 -6.71
N GLY A 131 -8.10 -0.83 -6.15
CA GLY A 131 -9.49 -0.94 -6.59
C GLY A 131 -9.68 -0.58 -8.06
N THR A 132 -8.98 0.43 -8.55
CA THR A 132 -9.00 0.88 -9.93
C THR A 132 -8.16 -0.03 -10.84
N LEU A 133 -6.91 -0.32 -10.45
CA LEU A 133 -5.98 -1.08 -11.28
C LEU A 133 -6.44 -2.51 -11.54
N ARG A 134 -7.05 -3.18 -10.54
CA ARG A 134 -7.63 -4.52 -10.78
C ARG A 134 -8.72 -4.50 -11.86
N VAL A 135 -9.54 -3.46 -11.89
CA VAL A 135 -10.60 -3.33 -12.91
C VAL A 135 -10.00 -3.04 -14.29
N PHE A 136 -8.93 -2.24 -14.36
CA PHE A 136 -8.18 -2.04 -15.60
C PHE A 136 -7.62 -3.36 -16.13
N ALA A 137 -6.99 -4.16 -15.26
CA ALA A 137 -6.48 -5.49 -15.60
C ALA A 137 -7.60 -6.39 -16.15
N GLN A 138 -8.78 -6.39 -15.52
CA GLN A 138 -9.94 -7.17 -15.95
C GLN A 138 -10.40 -6.78 -17.36
N HIS A 139 -10.53 -5.48 -17.64
CA HIS A 139 -10.94 -4.99 -18.95
C HIS A 139 -9.93 -5.29 -20.06
N MET A 140 -8.66 -5.41 -19.71
CA MET A 140 -7.60 -5.85 -20.64
C MET A 140 -7.44 -7.37 -20.74
N GLY A 141 -8.27 -8.16 -20.02
CA GLY A 141 -8.20 -9.62 -20.04
C GLY A 141 -7.06 -10.21 -19.21
N HIS A 142 -6.41 -9.43 -18.34
CA HIS A 142 -5.33 -9.86 -17.45
C HIS A 142 -5.90 -10.48 -16.16
N ASN A 143 -6.57 -11.62 -16.26
CA ASN A 143 -7.30 -12.24 -15.15
C ASN A 143 -6.40 -12.59 -13.95
N GLU A 144 -5.18 -13.08 -14.19
CA GLU A 144 -4.24 -13.42 -13.11
C GLU A 144 -3.79 -12.16 -12.36
N ILE A 145 -3.56 -11.04 -13.06
CA ILE A 145 -3.24 -9.74 -12.46
C ILE A 145 -4.44 -9.21 -11.67
N TYR A 146 -5.66 -9.32 -12.21
CA TYR A 146 -6.87 -8.98 -11.48
C TYR A 146 -6.97 -9.71 -10.14
N ASP A 147 -6.69 -11.01 -10.11
CA ASP A 147 -6.75 -11.81 -8.89
C ASP A 147 -5.67 -11.40 -7.87
N LEU A 148 -4.44 -11.12 -8.34
CA LEU A 148 -3.35 -10.66 -7.50
C LEU A 148 -3.68 -9.30 -6.86
N LEU A 149 -4.07 -8.32 -7.65
CA LEU A 149 -4.41 -6.98 -7.17
C LEU A 149 -5.66 -6.98 -6.27
N SER A 150 -6.62 -7.90 -6.52
CA SER A 150 -7.80 -8.05 -5.67
C SER A 150 -7.46 -8.57 -4.28
N LYS A 151 -6.50 -9.48 -4.15
CA LYS A 151 -6.03 -9.98 -2.85
C LYS A 151 -5.35 -8.87 -2.04
N THR A 152 -4.52 -8.05 -2.69
CA THR A 152 -3.91 -6.89 -2.03
C THR A 152 -4.99 -5.91 -1.57
N LEU A 153 -5.94 -5.56 -2.42
CA LEU A 153 -7.06 -4.68 -2.06
C LEU A 153 -7.83 -5.15 -0.82
N GLU A 154 -8.14 -6.45 -0.72
CA GLU A 154 -8.83 -6.98 0.47
C GLU A 154 -7.96 -6.90 1.73
N ASN A 155 -6.65 -6.99 1.59
CA ASN A 155 -5.72 -6.83 2.71
C ASN A 155 -5.70 -5.35 3.18
N GLU A 156 -5.62 -4.36 2.27
CA GLU A 156 -5.66 -2.94 2.63
C GLU A 156 -6.97 -2.55 3.34
N LYS A 157 -8.10 -3.04 2.83
CA LYS A 157 -9.40 -2.85 3.51
C LYS A 157 -9.43 -3.44 4.91
N ALA A 158 -8.81 -4.60 5.11
CA ALA A 158 -8.76 -5.23 6.43
C ALA A 158 -7.86 -4.44 7.39
N THR A 159 -6.78 -3.85 6.90
CA THR A 159 -5.88 -3.00 7.68
C THR A 159 -6.58 -1.70 8.08
N ASP A 160 -7.27 -1.03 7.17
CA ASP A 160 -8.06 0.19 7.45
C ASP A 160 -9.11 -0.06 8.54
N VAL A 161 -9.87 -1.16 8.42
CA VAL A 161 -10.85 -1.57 9.45
C VAL A 161 -10.19 -1.84 10.80
N ALA A 162 -9.01 -2.44 10.82
CA ALA A 162 -8.28 -2.72 12.06
C ALA A 162 -7.78 -1.43 12.72
N LEU A 163 -7.29 -0.47 11.95
CA LEU A 163 -6.89 0.85 12.43
C LEU A 163 -8.08 1.64 12.99
N THR A 164 -9.22 1.62 12.29
CA THR A 164 -10.47 2.24 12.78
C THR A 164 -10.88 1.66 14.15
N LYS A 165 -10.89 0.35 14.27
CA LYS A 165 -11.23 -0.31 15.55
C LYS A 165 -10.26 0.07 16.68
N LEU A 166 -8.98 0.19 16.37
CA LEU A 166 -7.99 0.58 17.37
C LEU A 166 -8.21 2.03 17.83
N ALA A 167 -8.51 2.93 16.90
CA ALA A 167 -8.82 4.33 17.20
C ALA A 167 -10.08 4.46 18.08
N GLU A 168 -11.18 3.81 17.67
CA GLU A 168 -12.50 3.97 18.32
C GLU A 168 -12.60 3.25 19.67
N ASN A 169 -11.93 2.10 19.84
CA ASN A 169 -12.07 1.32 21.06
C ASN A 169 -11.13 1.75 22.19
N PHE A 170 -10.08 2.51 21.91
CA PHE A 170 -9.05 2.78 22.90
C PHE A 170 -8.31 4.11 22.66
N VAL A 171 -7.64 4.29 21.52
CA VAL A 171 -6.66 5.38 21.34
C VAL A 171 -7.29 6.76 21.46
N ASN A 172 -8.46 6.98 20.82
CA ASN A 172 -9.10 8.29 20.82
C ASN A 172 -9.63 8.70 22.19
N GLU A 173 -10.12 7.74 23.00
CA GLU A 173 -10.58 8.01 24.36
C GLU A 173 -9.41 8.42 25.27
N GLU A 174 -8.32 7.68 25.22
CA GLU A 174 -7.10 7.97 25.99
C GLU A 174 -6.47 9.31 25.56
N ALA A 175 -6.38 9.57 24.24
CA ALA A 175 -5.88 10.84 23.72
C ALA A 175 -6.72 12.06 24.15
N ALA A 176 -8.04 11.90 24.24
CA ALA A 176 -8.94 12.96 24.69
C ALA A 176 -8.83 13.23 26.21
N ALA A 177 -8.23 12.32 26.98
CA ALA A 177 -8.00 12.43 28.41
C ALA A 177 -6.65 13.05 28.78
N GLU A 178 -5.73 13.22 27.83
CA GLU A 178 -4.43 13.89 28.00
C GLU A 178 -4.58 15.41 28.05
#